data_fec0b0d6215f9d6080f4eebf1b7db9d0
#
_entry.id   fec0b0d6215f9d6080f4eebf1b7db9d0
#
_cell.length_a   1.000
_cell.length_b   1.000
_cell.length_c   1.000
_cell.angle_alpha   90.00
_cell.angle_beta   90.00
_cell.angle_gamma   90.00
#
_symmetry.space_group_name_H-M   'P 1'
#
loop_
_entity.id
_entity.type
_entity.pdbx_description
1 polymer ?
#
loop_
_entity_poly.entity_id
_entity_poly.type
_entity_poly.pdbx_seq_one_letter_code
_entity_poly.pdbx_strand_id
1 'polypeptide(L)'
;MLLAIAALYLFPVAPLPAPSGPYAVGVRDFELDDPSRPGLLGTPAGQPRRLLVRAWYPARPIAGAAPRHYFDPGEARSTARGFGEILGFPPLLTYLKDLRTNSYPDAPLRDDSARLPVVFYSHGYSAFAGGNWTLMEELASHGYAVYAIQHSGDASPTRLPDGTLLPMDPGLVEHLRRAAHDGLPQAMRQGYVSDDLDQRLDGQLHTALDLXXXXXXXXXXXXXXXXXXXXXXXXXXXXXXXXVADLVAASDFAHTGEMGMSFGGSTTGAVCMVDRRCAAAVNLDGGDFDFAPFDSDFPAPLLMLHADLGNFYRLFGIEPPARPRSFNDFSYERFEHAGQRQDIHRLVLRDSAHAGLTDNPLFIRRPLRDGLLGSAPTEVLIQAPNALVLGFFDHYLRGRANDFPQAQMARFPAWLTRYDNSAVRDWWLAKPEAQRLALRQRIDEMKRRKTGLDLP
;
A
#
# COMPACT_ATOMS: atom_id res chain seq x y z
N MET A 1 5.87 -25.43 -28.41
CA MET A 1 4.93 -24.49 -29.04
C MET A 1 3.69 -24.27 -28.19
N LEU A 2 2.99 -25.36 -27.77
CA LEU A 2 1.77 -25.19 -26.96
C LEU A 2 2.01 -24.44 -25.65
N LEU A 3 3.12 -24.72 -24.96
CA LEU A 3 3.45 -24.02 -23.73
C LEU A 3 3.69 -22.53 -23.96
N ALA A 4 4.33 -22.19 -25.09
CA ALA A 4 4.56 -20.79 -25.42
C ALA A 4 3.25 -20.07 -25.71
N ILE A 5 2.34 -20.75 -26.43
CA ILE A 5 1.03 -20.17 -26.72
C ILE A 5 0.25 -19.97 -25.43
N ALA A 6 0.29 -20.97 -24.53
CA ALA A 6 -0.39 -20.85 -23.25
C ALA A 6 0.18 -19.68 -22.42
N ALA A 7 1.51 -19.53 -22.42
CA ALA A 7 2.13 -18.43 -21.69
C ALA A 7 1.72 -17.06 -22.26
N LEU A 8 1.68 -16.94 -23.58
CA LEU A 8 1.26 -15.69 -24.21
C LEU A 8 -0.20 -15.37 -23.90
N TYR A 9 -1.03 -16.40 -23.83
CA TYR A 9 -2.43 -16.18 -23.48
C TYR A 9 -2.60 -15.78 -22.02
N LEU A 10 -1.92 -16.50 -21.11
CA LEU A 10 -2.11 -16.28 -19.67
C LEU A 10 -1.47 -14.97 -19.18
N PHE A 11 -0.44 -14.50 -19.87
CA PHE A 11 0.30 -13.30 -19.46
C PHE A 11 0.28 -12.27 -20.61
N PRO A 12 -0.86 -11.58 -20.77
CA PRO A 12 -1.03 -10.70 -21.92
C PRO A 12 -0.15 -9.45 -21.83
N VAL A 13 0.22 -8.94 -22.98
CA VAL A 13 0.90 -7.63 -23.08
C VAL A 13 -0.11 -6.65 -23.68
N ALA A 14 -0.67 -5.80 -22.85
CA ALA A 14 -1.66 -4.83 -23.27
C ALA A 14 -1.40 -3.51 -22.55
N PRO A 15 -1.67 -2.36 -23.19
CA PRO A 15 -1.48 -1.10 -22.49
C PRO A 15 -2.38 -1.00 -21.27
N LEU A 16 -1.93 -0.24 -20.28
CA LEU A 16 -2.77 0.02 -19.11
C LEU A 16 -4.03 0.77 -19.53
N PRO A 17 -5.14 0.57 -18.80
CA PRO A 17 -6.35 1.36 -19.09
C PRO A 17 -6.07 2.84 -18.97
N ALA A 18 -6.69 3.63 -19.85
CA ALA A 18 -6.51 5.08 -19.82
C ALA A 18 -7.08 5.66 -18.54
N PRO A 19 -6.39 6.60 -17.91
CA PRO A 19 -6.96 7.31 -16.77
C PRO A 19 -8.12 8.21 -17.22
N SER A 20 -9.01 8.54 -16.28
CA SER A 20 -10.26 9.19 -16.62
C SER A 20 -10.22 10.72 -16.49
N GLY A 21 -9.20 11.29 -15.91
CA GLY A 21 -9.18 12.71 -15.64
C GLY A 21 -8.76 13.56 -16.84
N PRO A 22 -8.87 14.88 -16.68
CA PRO A 22 -8.63 15.79 -17.81
C PRO A 22 -7.17 16.07 -18.13
N TYR A 23 -6.23 15.70 -17.22
CA TYR A 23 -4.82 16.03 -17.44
C TYR A 23 -4.05 14.84 -18.00
N ALA A 24 -3.11 15.11 -18.90
CA ALA A 24 -2.08 14.14 -19.21
C ALA A 24 -1.25 13.88 -17.96
N VAL A 25 -0.61 12.73 -17.90
CA VAL A 25 0.14 12.32 -16.71
C VAL A 25 1.63 12.29 -17.03
N GLY A 26 2.41 12.98 -16.22
CA GLY A 26 3.86 12.90 -16.27
C GLY A 26 4.38 11.98 -15.18
N VAL A 27 5.58 11.45 -15.38
CA VAL A 27 6.22 10.62 -14.38
C VAL A 27 7.71 10.95 -14.31
N ARG A 28 8.24 11.07 -13.09
CA ARG A 28 9.67 11.35 -12.87
C ARG A 28 10.19 10.47 -11.76
N ASP A 29 11.42 10.00 -11.92
CA ASP A 29 12.11 9.25 -10.86
C ASP A 29 13.21 10.14 -10.29
N PHE A 30 13.36 10.09 -8.95
CA PHE A 30 14.48 10.79 -8.31
C PHE A 30 14.87 10.03 -7.05
N GLU A 31 16.05 10.37 -6.55
CA GLU A 31 16.62 9.69 -5.39
C GLU A 31 16.55 10.60 -4.17
N LEU A 32 16.16 10.02 -3.04
CA LEU A 32 16.28 10.66 -1.74
C LEU A 32 17.27 9.86 -0.90
N ASP A 33 18.21 10.56 -0.29
CA ASP A 33 19.18 9.93 0.60
C ASP A 33 18.87 10.36 2.03
N ASP A 34 18.97 9.41 2.95
CA ASP A 34 18.74 9.69 4.36
C ASP A 34 20.00 9.34 5.14
N PRO A 35 20.88 10.32 5.37
CA PRO A 35 22.10 10.03 6.09
C PRO A 35 21.91 9.68 7.56
N SER A 36 20.73 9.96 8.11
CA SER A 36 20.47 9.61 9.51
C SER A 36 20.21 8.13 9.72
N ARG A 37 20.08 7.34 8.64
CA ARG A 37 19.80 5.91 8.74
C ARG A 37 20.72 5.10 7.83
N PRO A 38 22.04 5.11 8.09
CA PRO A 38 22.95 4.32 7.27
C PRO A 38 22.86 2.83 7.62
N GLY A 39 23.16 1.99 6.66
CA GLY A 39 23.32 0.57 6.88
C GLY A 39 22.06 -0.24 7.08
N LEU A 40 20.88 0.29 6.74
CA LEU A 40 19.62 -0.43 6.88
C LEU A 40 19.29 -1.22 5.63
N LEU A 41 18.76 -2.41 5.83
CA LEU A 41 18.10 -3.19 4.77
C LEU A 41 18.93 -3.26 3.49
N GLY A 42 20.10 -3.87 3.62
CA GLY A 42 20.96 -4.08 2.46
C GLY A 42 21.80 -2.89 2.05
N THR A 43 21.63 -1.75 2.70
CA THR A 43 22.51 -0.61 2.49
C THR A 43 23.88 -0.93 3.09
N PRO A 44 24.97 -0.75 2.33
CA PRO A 44 26.29 -1.03 2.90
C PRO A 44 26.55 -0.18 4.13
N ALA A 45 27.29 -0.76 5.06
CA ALA A 45 27.63 -0.07 6.31
C ALA A 45 28.34 1.24 6.01
N GLY A 46 27.95 2.29 6.74
CA GLY A 46 28.58 3.60 6.58
C GLY A 46 28.04 4.45 5.45
N GLN A 47 27.14 3.90 4.62
CA GLN A 47 26.52 4.67 3.54
C GLN A 47 25.13 5.11 3.94
N PRO A 48 24.66 6.26 3.41
CA PRO A 48 23.30 6.71 3.73
C PRO A 48 22.28 5.79 3.10
N ARG A 49 21.09 5.72 3.73
CA ARG A 49 19.98 5.01 3.13
C ARG A 49 19.55 5.74 1.87
N ARG A 50 19.45 5.03 0.78
CA ARG A 50 19.13 5.56 -0.53
C ARG A 50 17.76 5.03 -0.96
N LEU A 51 16.87 5.93 -1.36
CA LEU A 51 15.50 5.59 -1.71
C LEU A 51 15.16 6.11 -3.09
N LEU A 52 14.45 5.31 -3.86
CA LEU A 52 13.87 5.76 -5.12
C LEU A 52 12.50 6.36 -4.81
N VAL A 53 12.22 7.54 -5.38
CA VAL A 53 10.88 8.12 -5.36
C VAL A 53 10.43 8.27 -6.80
N ARG A 54 9.22 7.80 -7.07
CA ARG A 54 8.59 7.97 -8.37
C ARG A 54 7.39 8.88 -8.19
N ALA A 55 7.34 9.96 -8.97
CA ALA A 55 6.28 10.94 -8.86
C ALA A 55 5.44 10.96 -10.12
N TRP A 56 4.13 10.89 -9.96
CA TRP A 56 3.16 11.09 -11.05
C TRP A 56 2.48 12.41 -10.80
N TYR A 57 2.19 13.16 -11.87
CA TYR A 57 1.69 14.51 -11.73
C TYR A 57 0.94 14.95 -12.98
N PRO A 58 0.04 15.94 -12.87
CA PRO A 58 -0.62 16.47 -14.05
C PRO A 58 0.39 17.21 -14.93
N ALA A 59 0.39 16.87 -16.22
CA ALA A 59 1.42 17.31 -17.14
C ALA A 59 0.80 17.97 -18.36
N ARG A 60 1.64 18.75 -19.05
CA ARG A 60 1.29 19.24 -20.39
C ARG A 60 1.67 18.19 -21.40
N PRO A 61 0.78 17.85 -22.33
CA PRO A 61 1.16 16.89 -23.36
C PRO A 61 2.26 17.47 -24.26
N ILE A 62 3.15 16.58 -24.73
CA ILE A 62 4.17 16.93 -25.71
C ILE A 62 3.86 16.17 -26.98
N ALA A 63 3.70 16.89 -28.11
CA ALA A 63 3.40 16.26 -29.38
C ALA A 63 4.50 15.26 -29.74
N GLY A 64 4.10 14.06 -30.11
CA GLY A 64 5.03 13.00 -30.50
C GLY A 64 5.70 12.26 -29.38
N ALA A 65 5.47 12.64 -28.12
CA ALA A 65 6.06 11.93 -27.01
C ALA A 65 5.41 10.56 -26.82
N ALA A 66 6.22 9.57 -26.44
CA ALA A 66 5.74 8.22 -26.17
C ALA A 66 5.59 8.02 -24.67
N PRO A 67 4.54 7.33 -24.21
CA PRO A 67 4.43 7.01 -22.80
C PRO A 67 5.52 6.05 -22.37
N ARG A 68 5.85 6.09 -21.10
CA ARG A 68 6.83 5.22 -20.49
C ARG A 68 6.32 3.77 -20.46
N HIS A 69 7.23 2.82 -20.58
CA HIS A 69 6.94 1.44 -20.30
C HIS A 69 6.75 1.23 -18.79
N TYR A 70 6.00 0.21 -18.42
CA TYR A 70 5.75 -0.12 -17.03
C TYR A 70 7.06 -0.35 -16.27
N PHE A 71 7.94 -1.15 -16.88
CA PHE A 71 9.31 -1.32 -16.41
C PHE A 71 10.24 -1.05 -17.58
N ASP A 72 11.36 -0.42 -17.33
CA ASP A 72 12.42 -0.46 -18.34
C ASP A 72 13.04 -1.87 -18.36
N PRO A 73 13.84 -2.21 -19.37
CA PRO A 73 14.36 -3.59 -19.44
C PRO A 73 15.16 -4.02 -18.21
N GLY A 74 15.94 -3.11 -17.62
CA GLY A 74 16.69 -3.44 -16.41
C GLY A 74 15.81 -3.68 -15.22
N GLU A 75 14.79 -2.82 -15.06
CA GLU A 75 13.81 -3.01 -13.98
C GLU A 75 13.06 -4.34 -14.13
N ALA A 76 12.67 -4.67 -15.37
CA ALA A 76 11.95 -5.91 -15.62
C ALA A 76 12.78 -7.13 -15.23
N ARG A 77 14.06 -7.14 -15.64
CA ARG A 77 14.95 -8.25 -15.29
C ARG A 77 15.15 -8.36 -13.79
N SER A 78 15.39 -7.23 -13.12
CA SER A 78 15.66 -7.24 -11.69
C SER A 78 14.44 -7.70 -10.90
N THR A 79 13.27 -7.22 -11.27
CA THR A 79 12.04 -7.56 -10.58
C THR A 79 11.69 -9.04 -10.79
N ALA A 80 11.84 -9.52 -12.03
CA ALA A 80 11.57 -10.93 -12.31
C ALA A 80 12.53 -11.84 -11.55
N ARG A 81 13.81 -11.44 -11.46
CA ARG A 81 14.78 -12.21 -10.70
C ARG A 81 14.41 -12.24 -9.21
N GLY A 82 14.03 -11.09 -8.66
CA GLY A 82 13.64 -11.04 -7.26
C GLY A 82 12.47 -11.95 -6.94
N PHE A 83 11.43 -11.91 -7.75
CA PHE A 83 10.30 -12.81 -7.55
C PHE A 83 10.70 -14.26 -7.77
N GLY A 84 11.56 -14.54 -8.73
CA GLY A 84 12.03 -15.89 -8.96
C GLY A 84 12.79 -16.45 -7.77
N GLU A 85 13.58 -15.64 -7.11
CA GLU A 85 14.32 -16.06 -5.91
C GLU A 85 13.37 -16.44 -4.78
N ILE A 86 12.26 -15.72 -4.66
CA ILE A 86 11.30 -15.99 -3.59
C ILE A 86 10.41 -17.19 -3.95
N LEU A 87 9.87 -17.22 -5.16
CA LEU A 87 8.83 -18.17 -5.54
C LEU A 87 9.38 -19.42 -6.21
N GLY A 88 10.63 -19.39 -6.69
CA GLY A 88 11.27 -20.56 -7.25
C GLY A 88 10.86 -20.91 -8.67
N PHE A 89 10.30 -19.96 -9.43
CA PHE A 89 9.96 -20.23 -10.81
C PHE A 89 10.69 -19.27 -11.75
N PRO A 90 10.75 -19.60 -13.07
CA PRO A 90 11.52 -18.81 -14.02
C PRO A 90 11.01 -17.37 -14.13
N PRO A 91 11.86 -16.45 -14.57
CA PRO A 91 11.48 -15.04 -14.66
C PRO A 91 10.55 -14.78 -15.85
N LEU A 92 9.32 -15.27 -15.75
CA LEU A 92 8.32 -15.07 -16.80
C LEU A 92 7.88 -13.60 -16.89
N LEU A 93 8.15 -12.83 -15.86
CA LEU A 93 7.65 -11.45 -15.79
C LEU A 93 8.50 -10.46 -16.56
N THR A 94 9.57 -10.92 -17.23
CA THR A 94 10.39 -10.00 -18.04
C THR A 94 9.59 -9.35 -19.18
N TYR A 95 8.48 -9.97 -19.61
CA TYR A 95 7.63 -9.38 -20.63
C TYR A 95 7.04 -8.03 -20.19
N LEU A 96 7.06 -7.74 -18.91
CA LEU A 96 6.53 -6.46 -18.41
C LEU A 96 7.27 -5.26 -18.96
N LYS A 97 8.49 -5.45 -19.48
CA LYS A 97 9.21 -4.38 -20.17
C LYS A 97 8.48 -3.88 -21.42
N ASP A 98 7.58 -4.72 -21.96
CA ASP A 98 6.85 -4.37 -23.19
C ASP A 98 5.50 -3.71 -22.90
N LEU A 99 5.09 -3.65 -21.63
CA LEU A 99 3.84 -3.01 -21.27
C LEU A 99 3.97 -1.49 -21.32
N ARG A 100 2.99 -0.83 -21.92
CA ARG A 100 2.96 0.64 -21.99
C ARG A 100 2.03 1.19 -20.92
N THR A 101 2.49 2.24 -20.24
CA THR A 101 1.67 3.02 -19.35
C THR A 101 1.05 4.20 -20.10
N ASN A 102 0.35 5.06 -19.37
CA ASN A 102 -0.15 6.31 -19.91
C ASN A 102 0.62 7.50 -19.34
N SER A 103 1.82 7.26 -18.83
CA SER A 103 2.63 8.28 -18.15
C SER A 103 3.80 8.68 -19.03
N TYR A 104 3.98 9.99 -19.21
CA TYR A 104 5.02 10.52 -20.08
C TYR A 104 6.26 10.88 -19.28
N PRO A 105 7.42 10.26 -19.59
CA PRO A 105 8.63 10.49 -18.78
C PRO A 105 9.08 11.93 -18.85
N ASP A 106 9.30 12.51 -17.68
CA ASP A 106 9.85 13.86 -17.53
C ASP A 106 9.04 14.94 -18.25
N ALA A 107 7.76 14.72 -18.45
CA ALA A 107 6.91 15.70 -19.11
C ALA A 107 6.84 17.00 -18.31
N PRO A 108 6.63 18.14 -18.98
CA PRO A 108 6.47 19.39 -18.23
C PRO A 108 5.22 19.38 -17.37
N LEU A 109 5.32 20.03 -16.21
CA LEU A 109 4.17 20.20 -15.34
C LEU A 109 3.10 21.05 -16.02
N ARG A 110 1.83 20.81 -15.70
CA ARG A 110 0.73 21.61 -16.24
C ARG A 110 0.95 23.09 -15.93
N ASP A 111 0.29 23.92 -16.74
CA ASP A 111 0.59 25.37 -16.74
C ASP A 111 -0.06 26.18 -15.62
N ASP A 112 -1.18 25.71 -15.06
CA ASP A 112 -1.86 26.59 -14.11
C ASP A 112 -1.07 26.70 -12.81
N SER A 113 -1.34 27.77 -12.06
CA SER A 113 -0.56 28.11 -10.87
C SER A 113 -1.13 27.51 -9.60
N ALA A 114 -2.20 26.70 -9.69
CA ALA A 114 -2.79 26.12 -8.50
C ALA A 114 -1.82 25.13 -7.85
N ARG A 115 -1.76 25.16 -6.52
CA ARG A 115 -0.96 24.18 -5.79
C ARG A 115 -1.56 22.80 -5.98
N LEU A 116 -0.71 21.80 -6.06
CA LEU A 116 -1.13 20.43 -6.27
C LEU A 116 -1.38 19.75 -4.94
N PRO A 117 -2.56 19.17 -4.76
CA PRO A 117 -2.72 18.30 -3.60
C PRO A 117 -1.80 17.10 -3.72
N VAL A 118 -1.26 16.65 -2.60
CA VAL A 118 -0.20 15.65 -2.57
C VAL A 118 -0.71 14.38 -1.91
N VAL A 119 -0.37 13.25 -2.51
CA VAL A 119 -0.61 11.93 -1.92
C VAL A 119 0.71 11.18 -1.93
N PHE A 120 1.06 10.57 -0.79
CA PHE A 120 2.19 9.67 -0.68
C PHE A 120 1.71 8.22 -0.71
N TYR A 121 2.48 7.36 -1.36
CA TYR A 121 2.14 5.95 -1.49
C TYR A 121 3.29 5.08 -1.00
N SER A 122 2.96 4.05 -0.19
CA SER A 122 3.88 3.01 0.24
C SER A 122 3.42 1.66 -0.30
N HIS A 123 4.34 0.94 -0.90
CA HIS A 123 4.03 -0.36 -1.50
C HIS A 123 3.99 -1.48 -0.47
N GLY A 124 3.54 -2.64 -0.87
CA GLY A 124 3.47 -3.81 -0.03
C GLY A 124 4.84 -4.44 0.22
N TYR A 125 4.84 -5.41 1.12
CA TYR A 125 6.04 -6.14 1.52
C TYR A 125 6.70 -6.75 0.28
N SER A 126 7.97 -6.44 0.07
CA SER A 126 8.76 -6.95 -1.05
C SER A 126 8.24 -6.56 -2.44
N ALA A 127 7.34 -5.59 -2.53
CA ALA A 127 6.78 -5.16 -3.81
C ALA A 127 7.58 -3.98 -4.38
N PHE A 128 6.92 -3.04 -5.02
CA PHE A 128 7.63 -1.94 -5.69
C PHE A 128 6.70 -0.73 -5.85
N ALA A 129 7.31 0.42 -6.10
CA ALA A 129 6.58 1.69 -6.12
C ALA A 129 5.51 1.74 -7.22
N GLY A 130 5.74 1.04 -8.33
CA GLY A 130 4.80 1.05 -9.45
C GLY A 130 3.68 0.02 -9.39
N GLY A 131 3.52 -0.68 -8.27
CA GLY A 131 2.56 -1.80 -8.19
C GLY A 131 1.10 -1.41 -8.33
N ASN A 132 0.77 -0.14 -8.14
CA ASN A 132 -0.57 0.39 -8.36
C ASN A 132 -0.52 1.53 -9.36
N TRP A 133 0.17 1.32 -10.47
CA TRP A 133 0.41 2.36 -11.47
C TRP A 133 -0.89 2.96 -12.00
N THR A 134 -1.92 2.12 -12.23
CA THR A 134 -3.19 2.64 -12.72
C THR A 134 -3.81 3.62 -11.73
N LEU A 135 -3.70 3.34 -10.44
CA LEU A 135 -4.20 4.26 -9.42
C LEU A 135 -3.41 5.57 -9.42
N MET A 136 -2.09 5.48 -9.58
CA MET A 136 -1.26 6.69 -9.65
C MET A 136 -1.68 7.57 -10.82
N GLU A 137 -1.88 6.94 -11.98
CA GLU A 137 -2.32 7.69 -13.17
C GLU A 137 -3.71 8.29 -12.98
N GLU A 138 -4.61 7.54 -12.35
CA GLU A 138 -5.95 8.05 -12.11
C GLU A 138 -5.90 9.31 -11.24
N LEU A 139 -5.16 9.26 -10.14
CA LEU A 139 -5.05 10.42 -9.26
C LEU A 139 -4.37 11.60 -9.96
N ALA A 140 -3.26 11.34 -10.65
CA ALA A 140 -2.53 12.42 -11.30
C ALA A 140 -3.35 13.04 -12.42
N SER A 141 -4.12 12.24 -13.17
CA SER A 141 -4.97 12.78 -14.24
C SER A 141 -6.07 13.71 -13.70
N HIS A 142 -6.37 13.60 -12.40
CA HIS A 142 -7.32 14.47 -11.73
C HIS A 142 -6.66 15.59 -10.94
N GLY A 143 -5.34 15.78 -11.10
CA GLY A 143 -4.66 16.94 -10.55
C GLY A 143 -3.80 16.70 -9.34
N TYR A 144 -3.67 15.47 -8.87
CA TYR A 144 -2.81 15.17 -7.70
C TYR A 144 -1.36 15.00 -8.10
N ALA A 145 -0.46 15.42 -7.23
CA ALA A 145 0.93 14.97 -7.27
C ALA A 145 1.05 13.76 -6.35
N VAL A 146 1.43 12.62 -6.92
CA VAL A 146 1.51 11.37 -6.18
C VAL A 146 2.97 10.95 -6.12
N TYR A 147 3.49 10.81 -4.91
CA TYR A 147 4.88 10.43 -4.69
C TYR A 147 4.91 9.03 -4.08
N ALA A 148 5.45 8.07 -4.81
CA ALA A 148 5.58 6.70 -4.33
C ALA A 148 7.01 6.43 -3.93
N ILE A 149 7.20 5.89 -2.74
CA ILE A 149 8.52 5.59 -2.21
C ILE A 149 8.79 4.11 -2.39
N GLN A 150 9.95 3.77 -2.97
CA GLN A 150 10.39 2.39 -3.01
C GLN A 150 11.33 2.15 -1.84
N HIS A 151 10.92 1.24 -0.96
CA HIS A 151 11.63 0.99 0.30
C HIS A 151 12.79 0.05 0.02
N SER A 152 13.93 0.60 -0.39
CA SER A 152 15.12 -0.16 -0.79
C SER A 152 15.44 -1.24 0.23
N GLY A 153 15.68 -2.44 -0.25
CA GLY A 153 15.93 -3.60 0.59
C GLY A 153 14.66 -4.32 1.03
N ASP A 154 13.59 -3.58 1.26
CA ASP A 154 12.27 -4.15 1.57
C ASP A 154 11.36 -4.03 0.35
N ALA A 155 11.95 -4.17 -0.80
CA ALA A 155 11.28 -4.03 -2.09
C ALA A 155 11.94 -5.00 -3.05
N SER A 156 11.30 -5.25 -4.19
CA SER A 156 11.99 -5.89 -5.30
C SER A 156 13.23 -5.05 -5.64
N PRO A 157 14.24 -5.63 -6.28
CA PRO A 157 15.48 -4.87 -6.48
C PRO A 157 15.23 -3.50 -7.07
N THR A 158 15.87 -2.49 -6.48
CA THR A 158 15.61 -1.09 -6.78
C THR A 158 16.71 -0.55 -7.68
N ARG A 159 16.35 -0.04 -8.87
CA ARG A 159 17.29 0.68 -9.73
C ARG A 159 17.13 2.17 -9.50
N LEU A 160 18.19 2.79 -9.02
CA LEU A 160 18.19 4.24 -8.81
C LEU A 160 18.43 4.96 -10.14
N PRO A 161 18.11 6.25 -10.23
CA PRO A 161 18.28 6.97 -11.49
C PRO A 161 19.70 6.97 -12.04
N ASP A 162 20.71 6.84 -11.19
CA ASP A 162 22.10 6.78 -11.65
C ASP A 162 22.50 5.37 -12.12
N GLY A 163 21.57 4.42 -12.10
CA GLY A 163 21.82 3.06 -12.53
C GLY A 163 22.24 2.11 -11.42
N THR A 164 22.46 2.61 -10.21
CA THR A 164 22.81 1.75 -9.09
C THR A 164 21.66 0.78 -8.81
N LEU A 165 21.98 -0.49 -8.62
CA LEU A 165 21.00 -1.50 -8.28
C LEU A 165 21.15 -1.87 -6.81
N LEU A 166 20.09 -1.66 -6.04
CA LEU A 166 20.03 -2.05 -4.64
C LEU A 166 19.20 -3.32 -4.52
N PRO A 167 19.79 -4.42 -4.03
CA PRO A 167 19.05 -5.69 -3.99
C PRO A 167 18.04 -5.72 -2.87
N MET A 168 17.14 -6.69 -2.95
CA MET A 168 16.32 -7.03 -1.79
C MET A 168 17.23 -7.53 -0.68
N ASP A 169 16.92 -7.16 0.55
CA ASP A 169 17.74 -7.59 1.70
C ASP A 169 17.77 -9.12 1.76
N PRO A 170 18.97 -9.73 1.86
CA PRO A 170 19.03 -11.19 1.87
C PRO A 170 18.28 -11.84 3.02
N GLY A 171 18.23 -11.19 4.19
CA GLY A 171 17.45 -11.72 5.31
C GLY A 171 15.96 -11.74 5.00
N LEU A 172 15.48 -10.71 4.29
CA LEU A 172 14.09 -10.68 3.87
C LEU A 172 13.80 -11.77 2.86
N VAL A 173 14.69 -11.98 1.89
CA VAL A 173 14.52 -13.06 0.91
C VAL A 173 14.39 -14.41 1.62
N GLU A 174 15.27 -14.67 2.58
CA GLU A 174 15.24 -15.93 3.30
C GLU A 174 13.97 -16.06 4.14
N HIS A 175 13.53 -14.98 4.78
CA HIS A 175 12.31 -14.97 5.56
C HIS A 175 11.10 -15.32 4.68
N LEU A 176 11.01 -14.67 3.51
CA LEU A 176 9.90 -14.93 2.59
C LEU A 176 9.93 -16.35 2.05
N ARG A 177 11.13 -16.87 1.77
CA ARG A 177 11.27 -18.24 1.28
C ARG A 177 10.79 -19.24 2.34
N ARG A 178 11.17 -19.01 3.60
CA ARG A 178 10.73 -19.89 4.69
C ARG A 178 9.23 -19.79 4.91
N ALA A 179 8.69 -18.57 4.86
CA ALA A 179 7.25 -18.42 5.04
C ALA A 179 6.46 -19.12 3.96
N ALA A 180 6.95 -19.08 2.72
CA ALA A 180 6.30 -19.77 1.61
C ALA A 180 6.37 -21.29 1.79
N HIS A 181 7.48 -21.78 2.35
CA HIS A 181 7.67 -23.22 2.55
C HIS A 181 6.91 -23.74 3.78
N ASP A 182 7.00 -23.04 4.90
CA ASP A 182 6.54 -23.53 6.19
C ASP A 182 5.10 -23.13 6.51
N GLY A 183 4.54 -22.18 5.78
CA GLY A 183 3.21 -21.67 6.05
C GLY A 183 3.23 -20.54 7.05
N LEU A 184 2.06 -20.01 7.31
CA LEU A 184 1.92 -18.83 8.15
C LEU A 184 1.93 -19.21 9.63
N PRO A 185 2.43 -18.35 10.50
CA PRO A 185 2.51 -18.67 11.92
C PRO A 185 1.14 -19.00 12.52
N GLN A 186 1.14 -19.88 13.49
CA GLN A 186 -0.09 -20.31 14.14
C GLN A 186 -0.83 -19.17 14.80
N ALA A 187 -0.11 -18.24 15.43
CA ALA A 187 -0.75 -17.09 16.07
C ALA A 187 -1.51 -16.25 15.05
N MET A 188 -0.95 -16.12 13.84
CA MET A 188 -1.61 -15.38 12.78
C MET A 188 -2.89 -16.07 12.34
N ARG A 189 -2.83 -17.39 12.17
CA ARG A 189 -4.03 -18.16 11.83
C ARG A 189 -5.09 -18.06 12.90
N GLN A 190 -4.67 -18.21 14.15
CA GLN A 190 -5.59 -18.17 15.29
C GLN A 190 -6.23 -16.79 15.42
N GLY A 191 -5.44 -15.74 15.20
CA GLY A 191 -5.97 -14.39 15.26
C GLY A 191 -7.03 -14.10 14.21
N TYR A 192 -7.01 -14.87 13.13
CA TYR A 192 -8.01 -14.67 12.08
C TYR A 192 -9.28 -15.46 12.27
N VAL A 193 -9.18 -16.67 12.82
CA VAL A 193 -10.33 -17.58 12.76
C VAL A 193 -11.19 -17.62 13.98
N SER A 194 -10.69 -17.14 15.12
CA SER A 194 -11.46 -17.28 16.35
C SER A 194 -12.70 -16.40 16.33
N ASP A 195 -13.84 -16.97 16.70
CA ASP A 195 -15.05 -16.20 16.93
C ASP A 195 -15.06 -15.58 18.33
N ASP A 196 -14.17 -16.03 19.19
CA ASP A 196 -14.00 -15.48 20.52
C ASP A 196 -13.10 -14.25 20.44
N LEU A 197 -13.63 -13.09 20.80
CA LEU A 197 -12.88 -11.86 20.62
C LEU A 197 -11.68 -11.76 21.56
N ASP A 198 -11.74 -12.41 22.74
CA ASP A 198 -10.53 -12.44 23.59
C ASP A 198 -9.43 -13.25 22.94
N GLN A 199 -9.76 -14.44 22.41
CA GLN A 199 -8.76 -15.25 21.74
C GLN A 199 -8.22 -14.56 20.50
N ARG A 200 -9.10 -13.87 19.78
CA ARG A 200 -8.70 -13.17 18.57
C ARG A 200 -7.75 -12.02 18.90
N LEU A 201 -8.08 -11.24 19.94
CA LEU A 201 -7.18 -10.17 20.36
C LEU A 201 -5.82 -10.73 20.79
N ASP A 202 -5.82 -11.81 21.58
CA ASP A 202 -4.56 -12.44 22.00
C ASP A 202 -3.75 -12.90 20.77
N GLY A 203 -4.42 -13.50 19.80
CA GLY A 203 -3.73 -13.93 18.59
C GLY A 203 -3.12 -12.76 17.83
N GLN A 204 -3.86 -11.67 17.71
CA GLN A 204 -3.35 -10.49 17.02
C GLN A 204 -2.21 -9.83 17.79
N LEU A 205 -2.32 -9.77 19.11
CA LEU A 205 -1.23 -9.24 19.93
C LEU A 205 0.04 -10.08 19.76
N HIS A 206 -0.11 -11.39 19.77
CA HIS A 206 1.02 -12.30 19.56
C HIS A 206 1.64 -12.10 18.17
N THR A 207 0.79 -12.04 17.16
CA THR A 207 1.25 -11.86 15.78
C THR A 207 2.00 -10.54 15.63
N ALA A 208 1.46 -9.47 16.21
CA ALA A 208 2.11 -8.17 16.10
C ALA A 208 3.49 -8.17 16.77
N LEU A 209 3.60 -8.82 17.92
CA LEU A 209 4.90 -8.92 18.58
C LEU A 209 5.89 -9.75 17.78
N ASP A 210 5.43 -10.85 17.27
CA ASP A 210 6.31 -11.71 16.46
C ASP A 210 6.78 -11.00 15.19
N LEU A 211 5.89 -10.29 14.58
CA LEU A 211 6.23 -9.56 13.36
C LEU A 211 7.03 -8.29 13.62
N UNK A 212 6.91 -7.88 14.72
CA UNK A 212 7.64 -6.73 15.11
C UNK A 212 9.13 -7.01 15.10
N UNK A 213 9.38 -8.11 15.36
CA UNK A 213 10.75 -8.51 15.31
C UNK A 213 11.21 -8.66 13.89
N UNK A 214 10.41 -9.17 13.14
CA UNK A 214 10.67 -9.33 11.76
C UNK A 214 10.44 -8.07 11.00
N UNK A 215 9.72 -7.46 11.55
CA UNK A 215 9.35 -6.22 10.94
C UNK A 215 10.29 -5.11 11.27
N UNK A 216 10.93 -5.35 12.17
CA UNK A 216 11.88 -4.35 12.49
C UNK A 216 12.73 -3.97 11.33
N UNK A 217 12.95 -4.86 10.64
CA UNK A 217 13.68 -4.64 9.47
C UNK A 217 12.82 -3.95 8.43
N UNK A 218 11.76 -4.35 8.41
CA UNK A 218 10.83 -3.79 7.50
C UNK A 218 10.30 -2.47 7.99
N UNK A 219 10.39 -2.39 9.08
CA UNK A 219 9.97 -1.18 9.68
C UNK A 219 10.83 -0.02 9.31
N UNK A 220 11.83 -0.33 9.13
CA UNK A 220 12.71 0.66 8.64
C UNK A 220 12.31 1.13 7.28
N UNK A 221 11.87 0.29 6.75
CA UNK A 221 11.37 0.60 5.45
C UNK A 221 10.06 1.39 5.54
N UNK A 222 9.49 1.03 6.35
CA UNK A 222 8.28 1.71 6.63
C UNK A 222 8.53 3.11 7.14
N UNK A 223 9.42 3.17 7.67
CA UNK A 223 9.84 4.45 8.06
C UNK A 223 10.16 5.34 6.94
N UNK A 224 10.36 4.74 6.21
CA UNK A 224 10.54 5.45 5.02
C UNK A 224 9.26 6.11 4.55
N UNK A 225 8.39 5.50 4.79
CA UNK A 225 7.14 6.09 4.53
C UNK A 225 6.97 7.32 5.35
N UNK A 226 7.30 7.15 6.35
CA UNK A 226 7.32 8.25 7.21
C UNK A 226 8.29 9.27 6.75
N UNK A 227 9.07 8.79 6.44
CA UNK A 227 10.00 9.64 5.82
C UNK A 227 9.46 10.24 4.55
N UNK A 228 8.70 9.54 4.12
CA UNK A 228 8.09 10.05 2.96
C UNK A 228 7.31 11.33 3.23
N UNK A 229 6.77 11.22 4.10
CA UNK A 229 6.07 12.36 4.51
C UNK A 229 7.02 13.43 4.99
N UNK A 230 7.83 13.03 5.57
CA UNK A 230 8.84 13.90 6.02
C UNK A 230 9.85 14.19 4.98
N UNK A 231 10.01 13.32 4.38
CA UNK A 231 10.93 13.43 3.32
C UNK A 231 10.41 14.31 2.20
N UNK A 232 9.36 14.13 2.04
CA UNK A 232 8.82 14.99 1.05
C UNK A 232 8.97 16.45 1.43
N UNK A 233 8.87 16.57 2.44
CA UNK A 233 9.01 17.90 2.91
C UNK A 233 10.45 18.23 2.94
N UNK A 234 11.06 17.38 3.21
CA UNK A 234 12.45 17.56 3.20
C UNK A 234 13.02 17.41 1.82
N UNK A 235 12.37 16.91 1.14
CA UNK A 235 12.77 16.75 -0.17
C UNK A 235 13.10 17.99 -0.89
N UNK A 236 12.61 18.73 -0.54
CA UNK A 236 12.91 20.00 -1.08
C UNK A 236 14.31 20.39 -0.85
N UNK A 237 14.56 19.89 0.08
CA UNK A 237 15.90 20.24 0.41
C UNK A 237 16.90 19.44 -0.33
N UNK A 238 16.51 18.45 -0.39
CA UNK A 238 17.41 17.60 -1.00
C UNK A 238 17.79 18.11 -2.37
N UNK A 239 18.53 18.18 -2.49
CA UNK A 239 19.04 18.52 -3.68
C UNK A 239 18.16 18.07 -4.76
N UNK A 240 17.24 18.30 -4.47
CA UNK A 240 16.38 17.96 -5.38
C UNK A 240 16.97 18.04 -6.69
N UNK A 241 17.07 17.24 -7.02
CA UNK A 241 17.51 17.23 -8.33
C UNK A 241 16.76 18.29 -9.07
N UNK A 242 17.24 18.81 -9.73
CA UNK A 242 16.72 19.82 -10.58
C UNK A 242 15.60 19.34 -11.43
N UNK A 243 15.53 18.15 -11.47
CA UNK A 243 14.56 17.51 -12.21
C UNK A 243 13.21 17.65 -11.63
N VAL A 244 13.20 17.77 -10.40
CA VAL A 244 11.90 17.79 -9.71
C VAL A 244 11.59 19.10 -9.01
N ALA A 245 12.46 20.08 -9.12
CA ALA A 245 12.28 21.32 -8.34
C ALA A 245 10.94 22.00 -8.62
N ASP A 246 10.54 22.07 -9.85
CA ASP A 246 9.26 22.71 -10.20
C ASP A 246 8.07 21.94 -9.59
N LEU A 247 8.13 20.64 -9.65
CA LEU A 247 7.06 19.80 -9.10
C LEU A 247 6.97 19.96 -7.58
N VAL A 248 8.11 19.92 -6.91
CA VAL A 248 8.16 20.10 -5.47
C VAL A 248 7.63 21.48 -5.07
N ALA A 249 8.04 22.51 -5.82
CA ALA A 249 7.57 23.87 -5.52
C ALA A 249 6.06 24.01 -5.71
N ALA A 250 5.49 23.26 -6.65
CA ALA A 250 4.05 23.31 -6.91
C ALA A 250 3.24 22.46 -5.95
N SER A 251 3.88 21.60 -5.16
CA SER A 251 3.20 20.62 -4.32
C SER A 251 2.90 21.18 -2.94
N ASP A 252 1.72 20.84 -2.41
CA ASP A 252 1.33 21.25 -1.06
C ASP A 252 1.68 20.15 -0.07
N PHE A 253 2.84 20.27 0.57
CA PHE A 253 3.29 19.27 1.54
C PHE A 253 2.82 19.55 2.96
N ALA A 254 2.11 20.65 3.19
CA ALA A 254 1.65 20.96 4.54
C ALA A 254 0.45 20.11 4.95
N HIS A 255 -0.22 19.51 3.99
CA HIS A 255 -1.54 18.91 4.19
C HIS A 255 -1.71 17.81 3.14
N THR A 256 -1.39 16.57 3.50
CA THR A 256 -1.20 15.53 2.51
C THR A 256 -2.13 14.36 2.73
N GLY A 257 -2.39 13.62 1.64
CA GLY A 257 -2.96 12.30 1.71
C GLY A 257 -1.86 11.26 1.82
N GLU A 258 -2.16 10.17 2.49
CA GLU A 258 -1.26 9.03 2.63
C GLU A 258 -2.00 7.78 2.23
N MET A 259 -1.35 6.90 1.50
CA MET A 259 -1.97 5.62 1.17
C MET A 259 -0.93 4.54 1.02
N GLY A 260 -1.38 3.30 1.17
CA GLY A 260 -0.48 2.19 0.96
C GLY A 260 -1.22 0.90 0.74
N MET A 261 -0.49 -0.05 0.17
CA MET A 261 -1.00 -1.39 -0.14
C MET A 261 -0.37 -2.38 0.83
N SER A 262 -1.19 -3.22 1.45
CA SER A 262 -0.70 -4.30 2.28
C SER A 262 0.17 -3.75 3.42
N PHE A 263 1.42 -4.19 3.52
CA PHE A 263 2.35 -3.67 4.52
C PHE A 263 2.47 -2.14 4.42
N GLY A 264 2.41 -1.59 3.20
CA GLY A 264 2.38 -0.14 3.01
C GLY A 264 1.14 0.52 3.59
N GLY A 265 0.01 -0.18 3.63
CA GLY A 265 -1.18 0.32 4.29
C GLY A 265 -0.99 0.40 5.79
N SER A 266 -0.35 -0.61 6.37
CA SER A 266 0.05 -0.60 7.77
C SER A 266 0.97 0.57 8.08
N THR A 267 1.96 0.78 7.21
CA THR A 267 2.89 1.90 7.33
C THR A 267 2.15 3.23 7.33
N THR A 268 1.20 3.37 6.41
CA THR A 268 0.37 4.58 6.33
C THR A 268 -0.35 4.82 7.65
N GLY A 269 -0.94 3.78 8.21
CA GLY A 269 -1.63 3.91 9.49
C GLY A 269 -0.70 4.36 10.60
N ALA A 270 0.49 3.76 10.68
CA ALA A 270 1.44 4.11 11.72
C ALA A 270 1.94 5.55 11.59
N VAL A 271 2.25 5.96 10.35
CA VAL A 271 2.76 7.31 10.11
C VAL A 271 1.71 8.36 10.48
N CYS A 272 0.47 8.11 10.07
CA CYS A 272 -0.60 9.11 10.31
C CYS A 272 -0.96 9.22 11.78
N MET A 273 -0.61 8.23 12.61
CA MET A 273 -0.83 8.38 14.06
C MET A 273 0.06 9.49 14.65
N VAL A 274 1.20 9.78 14.02
CA VAL A 274 2.17 10.72 14.60
C VAL A 274 2.48 11.92 13.73
N ASP A 275 2.22 11.85 12.43
CA ASP A 275 2.58 12.95 11.53
C ASP A 275 1.35 13.81 11.26
N ARG A 276 1.37 15.04 11.77
CA ARG A 276 0.23 15.94 11.69
C ARG A 276 -0.06 16.44 10.27
N ARG A 277 0.85 16.23 9.34
CA ARG A 277 0.59 16.59 7.95
C ARG A 277 -0.38 15.62 7.27
N CYS A 278 -0.55 14.43 7.82
CA CYS A 278 -1.49 13.45 7.28
C CYS A 278 -2.92 13.96 7.48
N ALA A 279 -3.57 14.35 6.40
CA ALA A 279 -4.92 14.90 6.44
C ALA A 279 -5.98 13.87 6.08
N ALA A 280 -5.59 12.79 5.42
CA ALA A 280 -6.52 11.73 5.02
C ALA A 280 -5.68 10.50 4.65
N ALA A 281 -6.15 9.32 5.01
CA ALA A 281 -5.37 8.10 4.84
C ALA A 281 -6.17 7.00 4.18
N VAL A 282 -5.50 6.20 3.36
CA VAL A 282 -6.09 5.02 2.71
C VAL A 282 -5.22 3.80 3.02
N ASN A 283 -5.87 2.75 3.50
CA ASN A 283 -5.23 1.46 3.76
C ASN A 283 -5.87 0.43 2.83
N LEU A 284 -5.09 -0.04 1.85
CA LEU A 284 -5.55 -1.08 0.92
C LEU A 284 -5.11 -2.44 1.47
N ASP A 285 -5.99 -3.06 2.21
CA ASP A 285 -5.86 -4.43 2.71
C ASP A 285 -4.62 -4.69 3.57
N GLY A 286 -4.16 -3.68 4.29
CA GLY A 286 -3.01 -3.83 5.20
C GLY A 286 -3.46 -4.21 6.59
N GLY A 287 -2.83 -5.22 7.17
CA GLY A 287 -3.09 -5.59 8.55
C GLY A 287 -2.33 -4.70 9.52
N ASP A 288 -2.52 -4.96 10.79
CA ASP A 288 -1.97 -4.13 11.85
C ASP A 288 -0.65 -4.68 12.35
N PHE A 289 0.39 -4.45 11.59
CA PHE A 289 1.71 -4.91 11.99
C PHE A 289 2.44 -3.93 12.90
N ASP A 290 1.93 -2.70 12.97
CA ASP A 290 2.41 -1.72 13.94
C ASP A 290 1.30 -1.47 14.93
N PHE A 291 1.63 -1.40 16.20
CA PHE A 291 0.63 -1.25 17.24
C PHE A 291 0.09 0.16 17.40
N ALA A 292 0.63 1.15 16.69
CA ALA A 292 0.22 2.53 16.92
C ALA A 292 -1.29 2.74 16.75
N PRO A 293 -1.95 2.18 15.72
CA PRO A 293 -3.40 2.39 15.59
C PRO A 293 -4.25 1.51 16.51
N PHE A 294 -3.65 0.52 17.17
CA PHE A 294 -4.40 -0.43 17.98
C PHE A 294 -5.04 0.26 19.17
N ASP A 295 -6.33 0.05 19.37
CA ASP A 295 -7.08 0.66 20.47
C ASP A 295 -6.81 2.16 20.59
N SER A 296 -6.83 2.85 19.44
CA SER A 296 -6.53 4.27 19.38
C SER A 296 -7.43 4.95 18.37
N ASP A 297 -7.88 6.14 18.70
CA ASP A 297 -8.69 6.92 17.75
C ASP A 297 -7.74 7.55 16.73
N PHE A 298 -7.94 7.17 15.49
CA PHE A 298 -7.10 7.63 14.38
C PHE A 298 -7.32 9.11 14.16
N PRO A 299 -6.25 9.90 13.97
CA PRO A 299 -6.39 11.36 13.95
C PRO A 299 -6.84 11.96 12.62
N ALA A 300 -7.21 11.16 11.64
CA ALA A 300 -7.57 11.66 10.31
C ALA A 300 -8.71 10.79 9.76
N PRO A 301 -9.41 11.27 8.72
CA PRO A 301 -10.31 10.37 7.98
C PRO A 301 -9.55 9.20 7.38
N LEU A 302 -10.22 8.05 7.28
CA LEU A 302 -9.59 6.82 6.82
C LEU A 302 -10.52 6.06 5.89
N LEU A 303 -9.98 5.62 4.77
CA LEU A 303 -10.61 4.59 3.94
C LEU A 303 -9.82 3.31 4.10
N MET A 304 -10.51 2.25 4.52
CA MET A 304 -9.92 0.93 4.60
C MET A 304 -10.65 0.03 3.62
N LEU A 305 -9.95 -0.43 2.60
CA LEU A 305 -10.52 -1.33 1.61
C LEU A 305 -9.92 -2.71 1.79
N HIS A 306 -10.76 -3.65 2.17
CA HIS A 306 -10.36 -5.04 2.32
C HIS A 306 -10.59 -5.81 1.05
N ALA A 307 -9.68 -6.72 0.73
CA ALA A 307 -10.01 -7.80 -0.18
C ALA A 307 -11.08 -8.69 0.46
N ASP A 308 -11.71 -9.53 -0.34
CA ASP A 308 -12.74 -10.45 0.15
C ASP A 308 -12.22 -11.19 1.36
N LEU A 309 -12.90 -11.04 2.48
CA LEU A 309 -12.40 -11.59 3.74
C LEU A 309 -12.32 -13.11 3.69
N GLY A 310 -13.25 -13.77 3.02
CA GLY A 310 -13.18 -15.22 2.85
C GLY A 310 -11.91 -15.66 2.15
N ASN A 311 -11.50 -14.92 1.12
CA ASN A 311 -10.26 -15.24 0.40
C ASN A 311 -9.03 -15.05 1.28
N PHE A 312 -9.09 -14.11 2.22
CA PHE A 312 -7.97 -13.93 3.14
C PHE A 312 -7.81 -15.15 4.06
N TYR A 313 -8.94 -15.69 4.58
CA TYR A 313 -8.90 -16.93 5.34
C TYR A 313 -8.31 -18.06 4.52
N ARG A 314 -8.73 -18.16 3.25
CA ARG A 314 -8.23 -19.23 2.38
C ARG A 314 -6.73 -19.10 2.11
N LEU A 315 -6.22 -17.86 2.11
CA LEU A 315 -4.78 -17.63 1.99
C LEU A 315 -4.02 -18.31 3.12
N PHE A 316 -4.62 -18.39 4.32
CA PHE A 316 -4.03 -19.07 5.47
C PHE A 316 -4.35 -20.56 5.50
N GLY A 317 -5.02 -21.09 4.49
CA GLY A 317 -5.42 -22.48 4.46
C GLY A 317 -6.58 -22.80 5.38
N ILE A 318 -7.44 -21.85 5.62
CA ILE A 318 -8.52 -21.97 6.59
C ILE A 318 -9.85 -21.75 5.89
N GLU A 319 -10.83 -22.61 6.17
CA GLU A 319 -12.17 -22.43 5.64
C GLU A 319 -12.81 -21.22 6.31
N PRO A 320 -13.31 -20.26 5.53
CA PRO A 320 -13.87 -19.04 6.15
C PRO A 320 -15.10 -19.35 7.00
N PRO A 321 -15.27 -18.69 8.14
CA PRO A 321 -16.52 -18.79 8.86
C PRO A 321 -17.65 -18.07 8.13
N ALA A 322 -18.88 -18.26 8.60
CA ALA A 322 -20.04 -17.61 7.97
C ALA A 322 -19.93 -16.08 8.00
N ARG A 323 -19.31 -15.54 9.05
CA ARG A 323 -19.08 -14.09 9.16
C ARG A 323 -17.60 -13.84 9.31
N PRO A 324 -16.88 -13.76 8.20
CA PRO A 324 -15.43 -13.53 8.27
C PRO A 324 -15.12 -12.18 8.91
N ARG A 325 -14.06 -12.14 9.70
CA ARG A 325 -13.66 -10.93 10.41
C ARG A 325 -12.39 -10.35 9.84
N SER A 326 -12.21 -9.05 10.04
CA SER A 326 -11.03 -8.34 9.60
C SER A 326 -9.92 -8.37 10.64
N PHE A 327 -8.69 -8.39 10.21
CA PHE A 327 -7.54 -8.19 11.08
C PHE A 327 -7.57 -6.82 11.75
N ASN A 328 -8.23 -5.85 11.14
CA ASN A 328 -8.19 -4.47 11.63
C ASN A 328 -9.36 -4.11 12.52
N ASP A 329 -10.08 -5.10 13.04
CA ASP A 329 -11.24 -4.84 13.89
C ASP A 329 -10.87 -4.02 15.13
N PHE A 330 -9.69 -4.25 15.68
CA PHE A 330 -9.27 -3.65 16.95
C PHE A 330 -8.49 -2.36 16.78
N SER A 331 -8.45 -1.83 15.57
CA SER A 331 -7.57 -0.71 15.25
C SER A 331 -8.32 0.48 14.67
N TYR A 332 -7.69 1.64 14.77
CA TYR A 332 -8.13 2.92 14.21
C TYR A 332 -9.27 3.58 14.97
N GLU A 333 -9.80 2.90 15.99
CA GLU A 333 -10.75 3.45 16.93
C GLU A 333 -10.45 2.85 18.28
N ARG A 334 -10.67 3.64 19.35
CA ARG A 334 -10.69 3.04 20.67
C ARG A 334 -11.77 1.99 20.70
N PHE A 335 -11.58 0.94 21.49
CA PHE A 335 -12.55 -0.16 21.56
C PHE A 335 -13.96 0.34 21.86
N GLU A 336 -14.08 1.30 22.78
CA GLU A 336 -15.40 1.81 23.16
C GLU A 336 -16.06 2.62 22.05
N HIS A 337 -15.32 3.02 21.03
CA HIS A 337 -15.84 3.80 19.91
C HIS A 337 -15.95 2.99 18.62
N ALA A 338 -15.64 1.70 18.65
CA ALA A 338 -15.55 0.90 17.42
C ALA A 338 -16.87 0.98 16.64
N GLY A 339 -16.74 1.31 15.36
CA GLY A 339 -17.88 1.39 14.46
C GLY A 339 -18.65 2.70 14.52
N GLN A 340 -18.21 3.68 15.32
CA GLN A 340 -18.98 4.92 15.51
C GLN A 340 -18.49 6.08 14.64
N ARG A 341 -17.24 6.05 14.16
CA ARG A 341 -16.71 7.17 13.39
C ARG A 341 -17.34 7.24 12.02
N GLN A 342 -17.84 8.43 11.65
CA GLN A 342 -18.42 8.65 10.33
C GLN A 342 -17.36 8.83 9.25
N ASP A 343 -16.16 9.20 9.63
CA ASP A 343 -15.07 9.44 8.69
C ASP A 343 -14.08 8.29 8.62
N ILE A 344 -14.42 7.14 9.19
CA ILE A 344 -13.67 5.89 8.98
C ILE A 344 -14.57 4.98 8.17
N HIS A 345 -14.16 4.70 6.95
CA HIS A 345 -14.95 3.93 5.99
C HIS A 345 -14.30 2.57 5.80
N ARG A 346 -14.97 1.52 6.24
CA ARG A 346 -14.48 0.15 6.13
C ARG A 346 -15.30 -0.55 5.06
N LEU A 347 -14.66 -0.92 3.97
CA LEU A 347 -15.34 -1.52 2.82
C LEU A 347 -14.63 -2.80 2.41
N VAL A 348 -15.38 -3.69 1.77
CA VAL A 348 -14.86 -4.94 1.23
C VAL A 348 -15.15 -4.99 -0.26
N LEU A 349 -14.16 -5.40 -1.05
CA LEU A 349 -14.34 -5.68 -2.47
C LEU A 349 -14.54 -7.19 -2.63
N ARG A 350 -15.77 -7.58 -2.98
CA ARG A 350 -16.11 -8.98 -3.10
C ARG A 350 -15.37 -9.65 -4.24
N ASP A 351 -15.03 -10.92 -4.04
CA ASP A 351 -14.38 -11.77 -5.03
C ASP A 351 -13.03 -11.20 -5.49
N SER A 352 -12.38 -10.45 -4.61
CA SER A 352 -11.00 -10.03 -4.79
C SER A 352 -10.11 -10.83 -3.85
N ALA A 353 -8.84 -10.91 -4.16
CA ALA A 353 -7.85 -11.47 -3.26
C ALA A 353 -6.80 -10.41 -2.95
N HIS A 354 -5.98 -10.68 -1.95
CA HIS A 354 -5.07 -9.66 -1.40
C HIS A 354 -4.27 -8.94 -2.48
N ALA A 355 -3.53 -9.69 -3.30
CA ALA A 355 -2.69 -9.09 -4.34
C ALA A 355 -3.49 -8.59 -5.53
N GLY A 356 -4.80 -8.83 -5.55
CA GLY A 356 -5.69 -8.33 -6.60
C GLY A 356 -6.03 -6.85 -6.46
N LEU A 357 -5.66 -6.22 -5.35
CA LEU A 357 -5.86 -4.78 -5.17
C LEU A 357 -4.68 -3.97 -5.71
N THR A 358 -3.96 -4.52 -6.67
CA THR A 358 -2.83 -3.90 -7.36
C THR A 358 -3.11 -3.95 -8.85
N ASP A 359 -2.09 -3.66 -9.67
CA ASP A 359 -2.21 -3.81 -11.12
C ASP A 359 -2.17 -5.26 -11.59
N ASN A 360 -1.86 -6.20 -10.70
CA ASN A 360 -1.64 -7.58 -11.09
C ASN A 360 -2.78 -8.20 -11.90
N PRO A 361 -4.07 -7.89 -11.63
CA PRO A 361 -5.12 -8.47 -12.47
C PRO A 361 -5.02 -8.14 -13.94
N LEU A 362 -4.30 -7.09 -14.31
CA LEU A 362 -4.09 -6.76 -15.72
C LEU A 362 -3.09 -7.68 -16.40
N PHE A 363 -2.26 -8.38 -15.62
CA PHE A 363 -1.10 -9.11 -16.15
C PHE A 363 -1.33 -10.62 -16.26
N ILE A 364 -2.38 -11.13 -15.65
CA ILE A 364 -2.63 -12.57 -15.59
C ILE A 364 -4.09 -12.83 -15.93
N ARG A 365 -4.32 -13.71 -16.91
CA ARG A 365 -5.68 -14.05 -17.33
C ARG A 365 -6.26 -15.20 -16.52
N ARG A 366 -7.58 -15.26 -16.52
CA ARG A 366 -8.30 -16.42 -16.01
C ARG A 366 -7.95 -17.66 -16.80
N PRO A 367 -7.94 -18.83 -16.21
CA PRO A 367 -8.34 -19.12 -14.83
C PRO A 367 -7.23 -18.96 -13.79
N LEU A 368 -5.98 -18.76 -14.20
CA LEU A 368 -4.86 -18.62 -13.28
C LEU A 368 -5.06 -17.45 -12.34
N ARG A 369 -5.57 -16.33 -12.87
CA ARG A 369 -5.80 -15.13 -12.07
C ARG A 369 -6.77 -15.39 -10.91
N ASP A 370 -7.81 -16.21 -11.14
CA ASP A 370 -8.90 -16.35 -10.16
C ASP A 370 -8.40 -16.82 -8.81
N GLY A 371 -7.48 -17.78 -8.80
CA GLY A 371 -6.98 -18.32 -7.55
C GLY A 371 -5.97 -17.42 -6.84
N LEU A 372 -5.34 -16.52 -7.58
CA LEU A 372 -4.27 -15.68 -7.04
C LEU A 372 -4.76 -14.27 -6.69
N LEU A 373 -5.62 -13.71 -7.51
CA LEU A 373 -5.94 -12.29 -7.46
C LEU A 373 -7.42 -12.01 -7.28
N GLY A 374 -8.25 -13.04 -7.36
CA GLY A 374 -9.68 -12.91 -7.23
C GLY A 374 -10.40 -13.18 -8.53
N SER A 375 -11.69 -13.49 -8.39
CA SER A 375 -12.53 -13.92 -9.51
C SER A 375 -13.45 -12.82 -10.03
N ALA A 376 -13.47 -11.62 -9.41
CA ALA A 376 -14.24 -10.51 -9.94
C ALA A 376 -13.71 -10.12 -11.32
N PRO A 377 -14.51 -9.49 -12.16
CA PRO A 377 -14.01 -9.02 -13.46
C PRO A 377 -12.78 -8.13 -13.30
N THR A 378 -11.84 -8.23 -14.23
CA THR A 378 -10.62 -7.44 -14.16
C THR A 378 -10.92 -5.97 -14.03
N GLU A 379 -11.90 -5.45 -14.80
CA GLU A 379 -12.18 -4.02 -14.72
C GLU A 379 -12.74 -3.63 -13.36
N VAL A 380 -13.45 -4.52 -12.67
CA VAL A 380 -13.91 -4.23 -11.31
C VAL A 380 -12.71 -4.19 -10.34
N LEU A 381 -11.81 -5.17 -10.45
CA LEU A 381 -10.64 -5.22 -9.56
C LEU A 381 -9.77 -3.97 -9.71
N ILE A 382 -9.73 -3.38 -10.90
CA ILE A 382 -8.94 -2.18 -11.13
C ILE A 382 -9.75 -0.92 -10.83
N GLN A 383 -10.95 -0.80 -11.35
CA GLN A 383 -11.69 0.45 -11.29
C GLN A 383 -12.36 0.72 -9.96
N ALA A 384 -12.77 -0.32 -9.24
CA ALA A 384 -13.44 -0.08 -7.96
C ALA A 384 -12.48 0.54 -6.93
N PRO A 385 -11.28 -0.02 -6.72
CA PRO A 385 -10.34 0.66 -5.82
C PRO A 385 -9.98 2.06 -6.31
N ASN A 386 -9.75 2.23 -7.62
CA ASN A 386 -9.35 3.53 -8.15
C ASN A 386 -10.44 4.58 -7.90
N ALA A 387 -11.69 4.22 -8.15
CA ALA A 387 -12.81 5.14 -7.93
C ALA A 387 -12.96 5.49 -6.46
N LEU A 388 -12.81 4.50 -5.58
CA LEU A 388 -12.93 4.75 -4.14
C LEU A 388 -11.83 5.67 -3.64
N VAL A 389 -10.59 5.40 -4.03
CA VAL A 389 -9.46 6.20 -3.54
C VAL A 389 -9.56 7.62 -4.05
N LEU A 390 -9.86 7.80 -5.35
CA LEU A 390 -10.05 9.15 -5.90
C LEU A 390 -11.18 9.87 -5.20
N GLY A 391 -12.32 9.23 -5.03
CA GLY A 391 -13.46 9.84 -4.37
C GLY A 391 -13.15 10.22 -2.93
N PHE A 392 -12.42 9.38 -2.23
CA PHE A 392 -12.04 9.64 -0.85
C PHE A 392 -11.15 10.88 -0.74
N PHE A 393 -10.10 10.96 -1.55
CA PHE A 393 -9.21 12.12 -1.49
C PHE A 393 -9.90 13.38 -2.00
N ASP A 394 -10.73 13.29 -3.04
CA ASP A 394 -11.50 14.45 -3.49
C ASP A 394 -12.38 14.98 -2.36
N HIS A 395 -12.99 14.10 -1.60
CA HIS A 395 -13.86 14.52 -0.51
C HIS A 395 -13.06 15.09 0.68
N TYR A 396 -12.07 14.36 1.17
CA TYR A 396 -11.42 14.69 2.43
C TYR A 396 -10.19 15.58 2.26
N LEU A 397 -9.52 15.52 1.13
CA LEU A 397 -8.33 16.34 0.91
C LEU A 397 -8.65 17.61 0.14
N ARG A 398 -9.62 17.54 -0.80
CA ARG A 398 -10.02 18.70 -1.58
C ARG A 398 -11.31 19.34 -1.11
N GLY A 399 -12.04 18.74 -0.20
CA GLY A 399 -13.29 19.28 0.33
C GLY A 399 -14.46 19.26 -0.66
N ARG A 400 -14.44 18.35 -1.61
CA ARG A 400 -15.50 18.30 -2.61
C ARG A 400 -16.73 17.56 -2.10
N ALA A 401 -17.91 18.07 -2.42
CA ALA A 401 -19.17 17.45 -2.08
C ALA A 401 -19.52 16.43 -3.16
N ASN A 402 -18.99 15.23 -3.06
CA ASN A 402 -19.08 14.19 -4.09
C ASN A 402 -19.81 12.94 -3.63
N ASP A 403 -20.57 13.05 -2.53
CA ASP A 403 -21.37 11.92 -1.99
C ASP A 403 -20.53 10.68 -1.78
N PHE A 404 -19.32 10.84 -1.28
CA PHE A 404 -18.45 9.71 -0.94
C PHE A 404 -18.93 9.06 0.37
N PRO A 405 -19.01 7.75 0.48
CA PRO A 405 -18.66 6.72 -0.51
C PRO A 405 -19.87 6.20 -1.31
N GLN A 406 -21.06 6.76 -1.09
CA GLN A 406 -22.28 6.23 -1.68
C GLN A 406 -22.24 6.26 -3.20
N ALA A 407 -21.73 7.36 -3.78
CA ALA A 407 -21.69 7.47 -5.23
C ALA A 407 -20.77 6.43 -5.85
N GLN A 408 -19.62 6.21 -5.22
CA GLN A 408 -18.66 5.24 -5.73
C GLN A 408 -19.19 3.81 -5.55
N MET A 409 -19.80 3.52 -4.41
CA MET A 409 -20.37 2.20 -4.15
C MET A 409 -21.49 1.89 -5.15
N ALA A 410 -22.27 2.92 -5.53
CA ALA A 410 -23.37 2.72 -6.48
C ALA A 410 -22.89 2.33 -7.87
N ARG A 411 -21.62 2.63 -8.20
CA ARG A 411 -21.05 2.20 -9.49
C ARG A 411 -20.70 0.71 -9.49
N PHE A 412 -20.53 0.10 -8.32
CA PHE A 412 -20.11 -1.29 -8.19
C PHE A 412 -20.97 -2.00 -7.14
N PRO A 413 -22.30 -1.97 -7.30
CA PRO A 413 -23.18 -2.42 -6.21
C PRO A 413 -23.10 -3.90 -5.92
N ALA A 414 -22.70 -4.72 -6.90
CA ALA A 414 -22.54 -6.15 -6.67
C ALA A 414 -21.22 -6.50 -6.00
N TRP A 415 -20.29 -5.54 -5.89
CA TRP A 415 -18.92 -5.85 -5.50
C TRP A 415 -18.44 -5.12 -4.25
N LEU A 416 -19.00 -3.96 -3.94
CA LEU A 416 -18.56 -3.17 -2.79
C LEU A 416 -19.60 -3.24 -1.69
N THR A 417 -19.16 -3.64 -0.49
CA THR A 417 -20.04 -3.69 0.68
C THR A 417 -19.34 -3.05 1.87
N ARG A 418 -20.14 -2.57 2.82
CA ARG A 418 -19.60 -2.01 4.04
C ARG A 418 -19.25 -3.13 5.02
N TYR A 419 -18.21 -2.87 5.81
CA TYR A 419 -17.80 -3.78 6.87
C TYR A 419 -17.98 -3.09 8.22
N ASP A 420 -18.55 -3.81 9.18
CA ASP A 420 -18.89 -3.28 10.50
C ASP A 420 -18.07 -3.99 11.58
N ASN A 421 -17.28 -3.23 12.34
CA ASN A 421 -16.50 -3.78 13.45
C ASN A 421 -17.11 -3.44 14.81
N SER A 422 -18.39 -3.07 14.87
CA SER A 422 -19.00 -2.63 16.12
C SER A 422 -19.08 -3.72 17.18
N ALA A 423 -18.94 -5.00 16.80
CA ALA A 423 -18.88 -6.07 17.77
C ALA A 423 -17.76 -5.86 18.79
N VAL A 424 -16.68 -5.20 18.39
CA VAL A 424 -15.59 -4.89 19.32
C VAL A 424 -16.09 -3.99 20.47
N ARG A 425 -16.91 -3.00 20.13
CA ARG A 425 -17.45 -2.11 21.18
C ARG A 425 -18.30 -2.89 22.17
N ASP A 426 -19.17 -3.77 21.68
CA ASP A 426 -20.04 -4.56 22.57
C ASP A 426 -19.21 -5.50 23.43
N TRP A 427 -18.22 -6.16 22.86
CA TRP A 427 -17.32 -7.03 23.60
C TRP A 427 -16.60 -6.26 24.71
N TRP A 428 -16.09 -5.07 24.38
CA TRP A 428 -15.35 -4.26 25.35
C TRP A 428 -16.26 -3.81 26.48
N LEU A 429 -17.44 -3.29 26.17
CA LEU A 429 -18.34 -2.74 27.17
C LEU A 429 -18.96 -3.82 28.06
N ALA A 430 -18.98 -5.06 27.60
CA ALA A 430 -19.47 -6.17 28.42
C ALA A 430 -18.50 -6.58 29.52
N LYS A 431 -17.21 -6.16 29.41
CA LYS A 431 -16.23 -6.52 30.41
C LYS A 431 -16.36 -5.63 31.64
N PRO A 432 -16.15 -6.20 32.85
CA PRO A 432 -16.06 -5.35 34.05
C PRO A 432 -14.92 -4.33 33.94
N GLU A 433 -15.09 -3.22 34.62
CA GLU A 433 -14.14 -2.11 34.53
C GLU A 433 -12.71 -2.54 34.87
N ALA A 434 -12.54 -3.39 35.87
CA ALA A 434 -11.21 -3.85 36.28
C ALA A 434 -10.55 -4.64 35.17
N GLN A 435 -11.32 -5.47 34.46
CA GLN A 435 -10.76 -6.22 33.29
C GLN A 435 -10.40 -5.29 32.17
N ARG A 436 -11.21 -4.28 31.91
CA ARG A 436 -10.90 -3.32 30.87
C ARG A 436 -9.60 -2.58 31.17
N LEU A 437 -9.44 -2.16 32.43
CA LEU A 437 -8.23 -1.45 32.82
C LEU A 437 -7.00 -2.34 32.65
N ALA A 438 -7.10 -3.60 33.10
CA ALA A 438 -5.98 -4.53 33.00
C ALA A 438 -5.60 -4.80 31.54
N LEU A 439 -6.61 -5.00 30.68
CA LEU A 439 -6.36 -5.27 29.28
C LEU A 439 -5.72 -4.06 28.60
N ARG A 440 -6.24 -2.86 28.89
CA ARG A 440 -5.68 -1.66 28.27
C ARG A 440 -4.23 -1.43 28.71
N GLN A 441 -3.92 -1.73 29.99
CA GLN A 441 -2.55 -1.64 30.46
C GLN A 441 -1.64 -2.62 29.71
N ARG A 442 -2.15 -3.83 29.46
CA ARG A 442 -1.40 -4.83 28.70
C ARG A 442 -1.14 -4.33 27.27
N ILE A 443 -2.14 -3.75 26.64
CA ILE A 443 -1.98 -3.21 25.28
C ILE A 443 -0.98 -2.07 25.27
N ASP A 444 -1.08 -1.15 26.24
CA ASP A 444 -0.13 -0.04 26.34
C ASP A 444 1.29 -0.54 26.54
N GLU A 445 1.47 -1.59 27.33
CA GLU A 445 2.79 -2.20 27.53
C GLU A 445 3.31 -2.78 26.23
N MET A 446 2.46 -3.43 25.44
CA MET A 446 2.88 -3.97 24.17
C MET A 446 3.23 -2.86 23.18
N LYS A 447 2.50 -1.74 23.22
CA LYS A 447 2.84 -0.59 22.37
C LYS A 447 4.23 -0.04 22.73
N ARG A 448 4.56 0.02 24.02
CA ARG A 448 5.86 0.50 24.46
C ARG A 448 6.98 -0.42 24.02
N ARG A 449 6.69 -1.72 23.88
CA ARG A 449 7.69 -2.70 23.45
C ARG A 449 7.88 -2.75 21.94
N LYS A 450 7.03 -2.12 21.20
CA LYS A 450 7.15 -2.22 19.75
C LYS A 450 8.53 -1.74 19.33
N THR A 451 9.14 -2.49 18.46
CA THR A 451 10.42 -2.13 17.90
C THR A 451 10.18 -1.35 16.62
N GLY A 452 9.29 -0.45 16.74
CA GLY A 452 8.91 0.27 15.57
C GLY A 452 9.83 1.42 15.32
N LEU A 453 9.34 2.25 14.49
CA LEU A 453 10.03 3.47 14.15
C LEU A 453 9.92 4.42 15.32
N ASP A 454 11.03 5.01 15.69
CA ASP A 454 10.99 6.18 16.55
C ASP A 454 10.60 7.35 15.67
N LEU A 455 9.32 7.39 15.34
CA LEU A 455 8.83 8.49 14.53
C LEU A 455 8.75 9.73 15.40
N PRO A 456 9.14 10.89 14.88
CA PRO A 456 9.18 12.12 15.67
C PRO A 456 7.80 12.61 16.08
#